data_6ac6f6580943fee1279843b9167cbcd5
#
_entry.id   6ac6f6580943fee1279843b9167cbcd5
#
_cell.length_a   1.000
_cell.length_b   1.000
_cell.length_c   1.000
_cell.angle_alpha   90.00
_cell.angle_beta   90.00
_cell.angle_gamma   90.00
#
_symmetry.space_group_name_H-M   'P 1'
#
loop_
_entity.id
_entity.type
_entity.pdbx_description
1 polymer ?
#
loop_
_entity_poly.entity_id
_entity_poly.type
_entity_poly.pdbx_seq_one_letter_code
_entity_poly.pdbx_strand_id
1 'polypeptide(L)'
;VRWTTHPNRSIAVPITVLSADGAITKTFNEQTGGGVWVLHGRYNFGAGSAGYIEVKNTNGQANADAVRLVPAASPPPPPPISEIVLDNAAAGVQDAAGGRTFTGTWCASTGTSPFGGNSIYSCGAAIDNYRWAPNIPTTGNYDVYVWWTTHPNRSSRVPISVSHSGGTTVKNYNQLLTGGQWILHGRYNLPAGTASYVEVSDANGQSAADAVRFVPVP
;
A
#
# COMPACT_ATOMS: atom_id res chain seq x y z
N VAL A 1 31.08 -19.50 3.37
CA VAL A 1 32.05 -20.53 3.75
C VAL A 1 33.18 -20.60 2.74
N ARG A 2 34.33 -21.06 3.17
CA ARG A 2 35.51 -21.29 2.35
C ARG A 2 36.20 -22.58 2.79
N TRP A 3 36.77 -23.33 1.86
CA TRP A 3 37.57 -24.55 2.11
C TRP A 3 38.74 -24.63 1.15
N THR A 4 39.66 -25.53 1.44
CA THR A 4 40.74 -25.92 0.51
C THR A 4 40.36 -27.21 -0.20
N THR A 5 40.58 -27.27 -1.51
CA THR A 5 40.32 -28.48 -2.31
C THR A 5 41.37 -29.54 -2.15
N HIS A 6 40.96 -30.81 -2.08
CA HIS A 6 41.85 -31.94 -2.16
C HIS A 6 41.12 -33.20 -2.63
N PRO A 7 41.72 -34.09 -3.45
CA PRO A 7 41.05 -35.28 -3.98
C PRO A 7 40.53 -36.27 -2.93
N ASN A 8 41.10 -36.27 -1.70
CA ASN A 8 40.60 -37.13 -0.62
C ASN A 8 39.48 -36.55 0.20
N ARG A 9 38.99 -35.34 -0.12
CA ARG A 9 37.84 -34.74 0.57
C ARG A 9 36.53 -35.36 0.08
N SER A 10 35.50 -35.21 0.90
CA SER A 10 34.15 -35.64 0.49
C SER A 10 33.57 -34.69 -0.58
N ILE A 11 32.79 -35.27 -1.49
CA ILE A 11 31.99 -34.53 -2.47
C ILE A 11 30.68 -34.03 -1.89
N ALA A 12 30.37 -34.36 -0.63
CA ALA A 12 29.09 -34.00 0.02
C ALA A 12 29.32 -33.68 1.52
N VAL A 13 30.23 -32.75 1.81
CA VAL A 13 30.46 -32.28 3.20
C VAL A 13 29.29 -31.50 3.70
N PRO A 14 28.60 -31.93 4.82
CA PRO A 14 27.51 -31.19 5.37
C PRO A 14 28.06 -30.00 6.18
N ILE A 15 27.52 -28.81 5.84
CA ILE A 15 27.77 -27.59 6.60
C ILE A 15 26.38 -27.10 7.10
N THR A 16 26.27 -26.94 8.42
CA THR A 16 25.05 -26.51 9.09
C THR A 16 25.22 -25.10 9.61
N VAL A 17 24.24 -24.26 9.39
CA VAL A 17 24.10 -22.94 10.02
C VAL A 17 22.90 -23.00 10.98
N LEU A 18 23.15 -22.79 12.27
CA LEU A 18 22.09 -22.52 13.26
C LEU A 18 21.91 -21.01 13.38
N SER A 19 20.71 -20.56 13.12
CA SER A 19 20.29 -19.15 13.19
C SER A 19 19.02 -19.01 14.01
N ALA A 20 18.46 -17.81 14.14
CA ALA A 20 17.17 -17.58 14.77
C ALA A 20 16.01 -18.28 14.03
N ASP A 21 16.18 -18.56 12.75
CA ASP A 21 15.21 -19.26 11.90
C ASP A 21 15.34 -20.79 11.96
N GLY A 22 16.23 -21.31 12.81
CA GLY A 22 16.52 -22.74 12.96
C GLY A 22 17.82 -23.19 12.29
N ALA A 23 18.01 -24.51 12.22
CA ALA A 23 19.21 -25.13 11.66
C ALA A 23 18.98 -25.49 10.18
N ILE A 24 19.85 -24.98 9.30
CA ILE A 24 19.84 -25.30 7.86
C ILE A 24 21.15 -25.95 7.47
N THR A 25 21.08 -27.16 6.92
CA THR A 25 22.23 -27.92 6.43
C THR A 25 22.25 -27.93 4.91
N LYS A 26 23.41 -27.65 4.32
CA LYS A 26 23.71 -27.84 2.90
C LYS A 26 24.98 -28.67 2.74
N THR A 27 25.08 -29.40 1.63
CA THR A 27 26.27 -30.20 1.30
C THR A 27 27.12 -29.51 0.25
N PHE A 28 28.42 -29.60 0.39
CA PHE A 28 29.40 -28.98 -0.50
C PHE A 28 30.43 -30.02 -0.97
N ASN A 29 30.81 -29.91 -2.24
CA ASN A 29 31.88 -30.74 -2.81
C ASN A 29 33.24 -30.08 -2.52
N GLU A 30 33.98 -30.63 -1.58
CA GLU A 30 35.29 -30.08 -1.19
C GLU A 30 36.47 -30.60 -2.05
N GLN A 31 36.20 -31.41 -3.07
CA GLN A 31 37.21 -31.75 -4.10
C GLN A 31 37.33 -30.62 -5.13
N THR A 32 36.34 -29.76 -5.24
CA THR A 32 36.30 -28.66 -6.22
C THR A 32 35.80 -27.35 -5.55
N GLY A 33 35.96 -26.23 -6.26
CA GLY A 33 35.37 -24.93 -5.84
C GLY A 33 35.99 -24.30 -4.58
N GLY A 34 37.10 -24.81 -4.08
CA GLY A 34 37.81 -24.22 -2.92
C GLY A 34 38.64 -23.00 -3.27
N GLY A 35 39.19 -22.35 -2.25
CA GLY A 35 39.98 -21.12 -2.39
C GLY A 35 39.17 -19.84 -2.62
N VAL A 36 37.84 -19.94 -2.79
CA VAL A 36 36.91 -18.81 -2.98
C VAL A 36 35.84 -18.82 -1.91
N TRP A 37 35.16 -17.66 -1.73
CA TRP A 37 34.01 -17.58 -0.85
C TRP A 37 32.76 -18.11 -1.53
N VAL A 38 32.15 -19.14 -0.95
CA VAL A 38 30.88 -19.71 -1.41
C VAL A 38 29.76 -19.29 -0.45
N LEU A 39 28.68 -18.75 -0.99
CA LEU A 39 27.52 -18.34 -0.20
C LEU A 39 26.74 -19.57 0.28
N HIS A 40 26.70 -19.78 1.59
CA HIS A 40 25.85 -20.80 2.19
C HIS A 40 24.38 -20.38 2.15
N GLY A 41 24.09 -19.14 2.53
CA GLY A 41 22.72 -18.60 2.54
C GLY A 41 22.65 -17.24 3.23
N ARG A 42 21.43 -16.74 3.36
CA ARG A 42 21.12 -15.57 4.20
C ARG A 42 20.33 -16.06 5.40
N TYR A 43 20.69 -15.61 6.58
CA TYR A 43 20.16 -16.09 7.85
C TYR A 43 19.96 -14.93 8.82
N ASN A 44 18.97 -15.06 9.66
CA ASN A 44 18.69 -14.10 10.72
C ASN A 44 19.40 -14.55 12.02
N PHE A 45 20.42 -13.83 12.45
CA PHE A 45 21.13 -14.13 13.68
C PHE A 45 20.64 -13.18 14.78
N GLY A 46 20.23 -13.75 15.91
CA GLY A 46 20.03 -12.98 17.14
C GLY A 46 21.35 -12.48 17.73
N ALA A 47 21.29 -11.42 18.51
CA ALA A 47 22.47 -10.97 19.27
C ALA A 47 22.94 -12.05 20.26
N GLY A 48 24.24 -12.17 20.45
CA GLY A 48 24.85 -13.13 21.34
C GLY A 48 25.54 -14.29 20.62
N SER A 49 25.75 -15.41 21.31
CA SER A 49 26.53 -16.57 20.86
C SER A 49 25.69 -17.83 20.58
N ALA A 50 24.37 -17.71 20.47
CA ALA A 50 23.50 -18.86 20.25
C ALA A 50 23.57 -19.43 18.83
N GLY A 51 23.92 -18.61 17.83
CA GLY A 51 24.11 -19.04 16.45
C GLY A 51 25.50 -19.60 16.20
N TYR A 52 25.60 -20.63 15.36
CA TYR A 52 26.88 -21.22 14.98
C TYR A 52 26.87 -21.76 13.55
N ILE A 53 28.08 -22.04 13.05
CA ILE A 53 28.29 -22.73 11.79
C ILE A 53 29.12 -23.98 12.10
N GLU A 54 28.63 -25.15 11.67
CA GLU A 54 29.23 -26.44 11.94
C GLU A 54 29.55 -27.16 10.63
N VAL A 55 30.77 -27.67 10.52
CA VAL A 55 31.23 -28.57 9.43
C VAL A 55 31.34 -29.97 9.99
N LYS A 56 30.68 -30.94 9.36
CA LYS A 56 30.70 -32.36 9.76
C LYS A 56 31.43 -33.23 8.75
N ASN A 57 32.13 -34.23 9.25
CA ASN A 57 32.82 -35.24 8.42
C ASN A 57 32.05 -36.55 8.26
N THR A 58 30.73 -36.53 8.46
CA THR A 58 29.87 -37.72 8.40
C THR A 58 29.87 -38.43 7.04
N ASN A 59 30.17 -37.70 5.97
CA ASN A 59 30.21 -38.22 4.59
C ASN A 59 31.63 -38.34 4.06
N GLY A 60 32.65 -38.50 4.91
CA GLY A 60 34.06 -38.58 4.52
C GLY A 60 34.88 -37.41 5.07
N GLN A 61 36.15 -37.27 4.57
CA GLN A 61 37.00 -36.20 5.07
C GLN A 61 36.46 -34.81 4.69
N ALA A 62 36.39 -33.92 5.66
CA ALA A 62 35.97 -32.52 5.52
C ALA A 62 37.16 -31.58 5.83
N ASN A 63 37.12 -30.40 5.24
CA ASN A 63 38.02 -29.29 5.54
C ASN A 63 37.22 -28.11 6.14
N ALA A 64 37.68 -27.60 7.27
CA ALA A 64 37.17 -26.37 7.88
C ALA A 64 38.25 -25.29 7.79
N ASP A 65 38.11 -24.36 6.85
CA ASP A 65 39.07 -23.26 6.64
C ASP A 65 38.55 -21.95 7.24
N ALA A 66 37.50 -21.36 6.64
CA ALA A 66 37.01 -20.08 7.12
C ALA A 66 35.51 -19.89 6.89
N VAL A 67 34.91 -19.08 7.75
CA VAL A 67 33.55 -18.56 7.60
C VAL A 67 33.61 -17.05 7.56
N ARG A 68 32.69 -16.45 6.81
CA ARG A 68 32.51 -15.00 6.73
C ARG A 68 31.02 -14.66 6.89
N LEU A 69 30.69 -13.85 7.86
CA LEU A 69 29.38 -13.23 8.02
C LEU A 69 29.45 -11.80 7.50
N VAL A 70 28.55 -11.45 6.62
CA VAL A 70 28.43 -10.11 6.06
C VAL A 70 27.02 -9.62 6.34
N PRO A 71 26.85 -8.48 7.00
CA PRO A 71 25.51 -7.90 7.17
C PRO A 71 24.84 -7.77 5.81
N ALA A 72 23.60 -8.28 5.70
CA ALA A 72 22.79 -8.00 4.52
C ALA A 72 22.44 -6.51 4.54
N ALA A 73 22.60 -5.82 3.42
CA ALA A 73 22.05 -4.47 3.29
C ALA A 73 20.55 -4.55 3.60
N SER A 74 20.06 -3.67 4.46
CA SER A 74 18.61 -3.50 4.65
C SER A 74 17.98 -3.22 3.28
N PRO A 75 16.80 -3.77 2.97
CA PRO A 75 16.05 -3.32 1.80
C PRO A 75 15.96 -1.79 1.85
N PRO A 76 16.07 -1.09 0.73
CA PRO A 76 15.79 0.33 0.73
C PRO A 76 14.40 0.55 1.34
N PRO A 77 14.21 1.60 2.14
CA PRO A 77 12.88 1.93 2.65
C PRO A 77 11.93 2.01 1.46
N PRO A 78 10.69 1.49 1.58
CA PRO A 78 9.71 1.65 0.53
C PRO A 78 9.60 3.14 0.19
N PRO A 79 9.43 3.49 -1.11
CA PRO A 79 9.27 4.88 -1.49
C PRO A 79 8.14 5.49 -0.66
N PRO A 80 8.25 6.76 -0.26
CA PRO A 80 7.20 7.41 0.50
C PRO A 80 5.90 7.32 -0.29
N ILE A 81 4.84 6.81 0.34
CA ILE A 81 3.53 6.71 -0.28
C ILE A 81 3.03 8.14 -0.44
N SER A 82 2.89 8.57 -1.70
CA SER A 82 2.35 9.89 -2.03
C SER A 82 0.84 9.93 -1.74
N GLU A 83 0.32 11.11 -1.45
CA GLU A 83 -1.13 11.32 -1.40
C GLU A 83 -1.77 10.98 -2.75
N ILE A 84 -3.02 10.56 -2.72
CA ILE A 84 -3.83 10.29 -3.90
C ILE A 84 -4.94 11.33 -3.94
N VAL A 85 -5.05 12.03 -5.06
CA VAL A 85 -6.14 13.00 -5.30
C VAL A 85 -6.93 12.53 -6.51
N LEU A 86 -8.24 12.44 -6.38
CA LEU A 86 -9.17 12.19 -7.48
C LEU A 86 -10.11 13.39 -7.59
N ASP A 87 -10.00 14.11 -8.69
CA ASP A 87 -10.92 15.19 -9.08
C ASP A 87 -12.17 14.59 -9.76
N ASN A 88 -13.25 15.35 -9.93
CA ASN A 88 -14.40 14.88 -10.70
C ASN A 88 -14.04 14.75 -12.19
N ALA A 89 -14.72 13.84 -12.89
CA ALA A 89 -14.72 13.84 -14.36
C ALA A 89 -15.63 14.96 -14.87
N ALA A 90 -15.55 15.27 -16.16
CA ALA A 90 -16.49 16.20 -16.81
C ALA A 90 -17.94 15.74 -16.57
N ALA A 91 -18.88 16.70 -16.55
CA ALA A 91 -20.30 16.40 -16.35
C ALA A 91 -20.81 15.37 -17.38
N GLY A 92 -21.52 14.35 -16.91
CA GLY A 92 -22.04 13.27 -17.74
C GLY A 92 -21.01 12.25 -18.23
N VAL A 93 -19.73 12.36 -17.83
CA VAL A 93 -18.66 11.44 -18.22
C VAL A 93 -18.31 10.51 -17.05
N GLN A 94 -18.42 9.19 -17.30
CA GLN A 94 -17.89 8.18 -16.39
C GLN A 94 -16.44 7.86 -16.77
N ASP A 95 -15.58 7.79 -15.77
CA ASP A 95 -14.18 7.38 -15.90
C ASP A 95 -13.89 6.25 -14.91
N ALA A 96 -14.41 5.07 -15.19
CA ALA A 96 -14.24 3.91 -14.31
C ALA A 96 -12.77 3.48 -14.21
N ALA A 97 -11.97 3.64 -15.25
CA ALA A 97 -10.52 3.35 -15.24
C ALA A 97 -9.77 4.32 -14.32
N GLY A 98 -10.19 5.60 -14.27
CA GLY A 98 -9.67 6.60 -13.34
C GLY A 98 -10.36 6.57 -11.96
N GLY A 99 -11.20 5.57 -11.68
CA GLY A 99 -11.87 5.40 -10.40
C GLY A 99 -13.08 6.32 -10.18
N ARG A 100 -13.71 6.85 -11.24
CA ARG A 100 -14.85 7.76 -11.16
C ARG A 100 -16.08 7.14 -11.79
N THR A 101 -17.09 6.87 -10.99
CA THR A 101 -18.38 6.31 -11.45
C THR A 101 -19.53 7.06 -10.81
N PHE A 102 -20.68 7.04 -11.47
CA PHE A 102 -21.90 7.66 -10.91
C PHE A 102 -23.17 6.93 -11.36
N THR A 103 -24.24 7.17 -10.63
CA THR A 103 -25.62 6.87 -11.03
C THR A 103 -26.39 8.18 -11.13
N GLY A 104 -27.46 8.19 -11.93
CA GLY A 104 -28.30 9.36 -12.13
C GLY A 104 -27.70 10.40 -13.08
N THR A 105 -27.97 11.67 -12.88
CA THR A 105 -27.59 12.76 -13.78
C THR A 105 -26.76 13.81 -13.08
N TRP A 106 -25.57 14.07 -13.59
CA TRP A 106 -24.63 15.05 -13.05
C TRP A 106 -24.34 16.15 -14.09
N CYS A 107 -24.59 17.40 -13.71
CA CYS A 107 -24.44 18.59 -14.51
C CYS A 107 -23.23 19.42 -14.11
N ALA A 108 -22.70 20.24 -15.01
CA ALA A 108 -21.64 21.19 -14.69
C ALA A 108 -22.12 22.21 -13.64
N SER A 109 -21.33 22.39 -12.59
CA SER A 109 -21.63 23.32 -11.50
C SER A 109 -21.03 24.71 -11.77
N THR A 110 -21.76 25.74 -11.34
CA THR A 110 -21.26 27.13 -11.26
C THR A 110 -20.92 27.51 -9.81
N GLY A 111 -20.80 26.52 -8.93
CA GLY A 111 -20.40 26.76 -7.53
C GLY A 111 -19.02 27.38 -7.39
N THR A 112 -18.78 28.04 -6.28
CA THR A 112 -17.53 28.80 -6.06
C THR A 112 -16.36 27.90 -5.62
N SER A 113 -15.15 28.27 -6.04
CA SER A 113 -13.89 27.63 -5.64
C SER A 113 -13.81 26.13 -5.94
N PRO A 114 -14.03 25.69 -7.20
CA PRO A 114 -13.84 24.30 -7.57
C PRO A 114 -12.37 23.89 -7.45
N PHE A 115 -12.11 22.64 -7.09
CA PHE A 115 -10.80 22.01 -7.24
C PHE A 115 -10.54 21.79 -8.74
N GLY A 116 -9.31 21.90 -9.20
CA GLY A 116 -8.98 21.65 -10.60
C GLY A 116 -9.66 22.55 -11.65
N GLY A 117 -10.49 23.52 -11.21
CA GLY A 117 -11.13 24.51 -12.08
C GLY A 117 -12.57 24.18 -12.50
N ASN A 118 -13.11 23.01 -12.17
CA ASN A 118 -14.51 22.64 -12.43
C ASN A 118 -15.07 21.76 -11.29
N SER A 119 -16.39 21.70 -11.23
CA SER A 119 -17.12 20.77 -10.36
C SER A 119 -18.45 20.38 -11.01
N ILE A 120 -19.09 19.37 -10.47
CA ILE A 120 -20.39 18.89 -10.94
C ILE A 120 -21.39 18.86 -9.79
N TYR A 121 -22.68 18.79 -10.13
CA TYR A 121 -23.74 18.65 -9.14
C TYR A 121 -24.84 17.70 -9.63
N SER A 122 -25.56 17.10 -8.70
CA SER A 122 -26.72 16.26 -9.00
C SER A 122 -27.85 17.10 -9.55
N CYS A 123 -28.35 16.75 -10.74
CA CYS A 123 -29.42 17.47 -11.41
C CYS A 123 -30.52 16.54 -11.94
N GLY A 124 -30.49 15.29 -11.55
CA GLY A 124 -31.52 14.29 -11.85
C GLY A 124 -32.77 14.43 -11.01
N ALA A 125 -33.78 13.64 -11.35
CA ALA A 125 -35.05 13.56 -10.60
C ALA A 125 -35.07 12.40 -9.59
N ALA A 126 -34.14 11.45 -9.70
CA ALA A 126 -33.93 10.31 -8.82
C ALA A 126 -32.75 10.59 -7.88
N ILE A 127 -32.47 9.66 -6.96
CA ILE A 127 -31.28 9.76 -6.12
C ILE A 127 -30.04 9.53 -6.99
N ASP A 128 -29.18 10.52 -7.05
CA ASP A 128 -27.93 10.53 -7.77
C ASP A 128 -26.76 10.24 -6.81
N ASN A 129 -25.82 9.41 -7.23
CA ASN A 129 -24.61 9.12 -6.45
C ASN A 129 -23.38 9.31 -7.33
N TYR A 130 -22.32 9.91 -6.78
CA TYR A 130 -21.01 10.03 -7.41
C TYR A 130 -19.93 9.41 -6.55
N ARG A 131 -19.10 8.56 -7.14
CA ARG A 131 -18.11 7.74 -6.43
C ARG A 131 -16.71 7.93 -6.98
N TRP A 132 -15.75 8.07 -6.07
CA TRP A 132 -14.32 8.01 -6.31
C TRP A 132 -13.75 6.76 -5.66
N ALA A 133 -13.17 5.85 -6.47
CA ALA A 133 -12.51 4.63 -6.03
C ALA A 133 -11.01 4.70 -6.35
N PRO A 134 -10.16 5.11 -5.40
CA PRO A 134 -8.72 5.20 -5.62
C PRO A 134 -8.11 3.80 -5.78
N ASN A 135 -6.99 3.70 -6.50
CA ASN A 135 -6.13 2.54 -6.40
C ASN A 135 -5.16 2.74 -5.23
N ILE A 136 -5.48 2.15 -4.07
CA ILE A 136 -4.67 2.23 -2.86
C ILE A 136 -3.42 1.36 -3.04
N PRO A 137 -2.20 1.91 -3.00
CA PRO A 137 -0.98 1.16 -3.29
C PRO A 137 -0.61 0.17 -2.16
N THR A 138 -0.92 0.51 -0.92
CA THR A 138 -0.57 -0.31 0.25
C THR A 138 -1.66 -0.22 1.30
N THR A 139 -2.07 -1.36 1.84
CA THR A 139 -3.00 -1.40 2.98
C THR A 139 -2.44 -0.60 4.14
N GLY A 140 -3.24 0.30 4.70
CA GLY A 140 -2.80 1.15 5.82
C GLY A 140 -3.84 2.18 6.22
N ASN A 141 -3.45 3.04 7.15
CA ASN A 141 -4.29 4.16 7.59
C ASN A 141 -4.12 5.35 6.65
N TYR A 142 -5.22 5.95 6.27
CA TYR A 142 -5.29 7.14 5.44
C TYR A 142 -6.21 8.18 6.06
N ASP A 143 -5.77 9.43 6.07
CA ASP A 143 -6.65 10.56 6.30
C ASP A 143 -7.37 10.87 4.99
N VAL A 144 -8.71 10.76 5.00
CA VAL A 144 -9.56 10.97 3.83
C VAL A 144 -10.19 12.34 3.92
N TYR A 145 -10.00 13.14 2.88
CA TYR A 145 -10.53 14.49 2.77
C TYR A 145 -11.49 14.57 1.59
N VAL A 146 -12.44 15.49 1.70
CA VAL A 146 -13.41 15.79 0.65
C VAL A 146 -13.39 17.29 0.33
N TRP A 147 -13.69 17.63 -0.91
CA TRP A 147 -13.80 18.99 -1.40
C TRP A 147 -15.12 19.15 -2.16
N TRP A 148 -15.79 20.27 -1.99
CA TRP A 148 -16.99 20.62 -2.74
C TRP A 148 -17.04 22.11 -3.02
N THR A 149 -17.85 22.50 -4.03
CA THR A 149 -18.19 23.88 -4.29
C THR A 149 -19.46 24.29 -3.54
N THR A 150 -19.48 25.51 -3.00
CA THR A 150 -20.70 26.05 -2.38
C THR A 150 -21.64 26.66 -3.42
N HIS A 151 -22.93 26.45 -3.22
CA HIS A 151 -23.95 27.10 -4.03
C HIS A 151 -25.30 27.14 -3.25
N PRO A 152 -26.13 28.21 -3.37
CA PRO A 152 -27.36 28.35 -2.59
C PRO A 152 -28.40 27.23 -2.75
N ASN A 153 -28.35 26.47 -3.84
CA ASN A 153 -29.29 25.37 -4.06
C ASN A 153 -28.75 23.99 -3.60
N ARG A 154 -27.57 23.93 -2.98
CA ARG A 154 -27.08 22.66 -2.39
C ARG A 154 -27.78 22.36 -1.08
N SER A 155 -27.74 21.09 -0.71
CA SER A 155 -28.30 20.66 0.58
C SER A 155 -27.37 21.05 1.75
N SER A 156 -27.98 21.39 2.88
CA SER A 156 -27.26 21.55 4.15
C SER A 156 -26.91 20.23 4.84
N ARG A 157 -27.30 19.08 4.27
CA ARG A 157 -27.12 17.73 4.87
C ARG A 157 -26.72 16.67 3.83
N VAL A 158 -25.77 17.00 2.96
CA VAL A 158 -25.29 16.07 1.93
C VAL A 158 -24.59 14.88 2.59
N PRO A 159 -25.09 13.64 2.39
CA PRO A 159 -24.38 12.46 2.91
C PRO A 159 -23.18 12.16 2.04
N ILE A 160 -22.02 12.04 2.69
CA ILE A 160 -20.78 11.55 2.08
C ILE A 160 -20.35 10.31 2.85
N SER A 161 -20.10 9.23 2.14
CA SER A 161 -19.71 7.95 2.72
C SER A 161 -18.27 7.58 2.31
N VAL A 162 -17.57 6.90 3.23
CA VAL A 162 -16.27 6.28 2.96
C VAL A 162 -16.38 4.78 3.24
N SER A 163 -16.09 3.96 2.23
CA SER A 163 -15.96 2.51 2.37
C SER A 163 -14.53 2.16 2.75
N HIS A 164 -14.35 1.38 3.82
CA HIS A 164 -13.06 1.03 4.40
C HIS A 164 -13.08 -0.38 5.01
N SER A 165 -11.97 -0.88 5.53
CA SER A 165 -11.85 -2.25 6.08
C SER A 165 -12.86 -2.56 7.20
N GLY A 166 -13.29 -1.56 7.96
CA GLY A 166 -14.29 -1.70 9.04
C GLY A 166 -15.75 -1.51 8.59
N GLY A 167 -16.02 -1.39 7.29
CA GLY A 167 -17.36 -1.15 6.75
C GLY A 167 -17.51 0.22 6.08
N THR A 168 -18.64 0.88 6.24
CA THR A 168 -18.92 2.20 5.64
C THR A 168 -19.24 3.22 6.72
N THR A 169 -18.55 4.36 6.69
CA THR A 169 -18.84 5.49 7.56
C THR A 169 -19.48 6.61 6.76
N VAL A 170 -20.66 7.10 7.21
CA VAL A 170 -21.40 8.20 6.57
C VAL A 170 -21.35 9.42 7.47
N LYS A 171 -21.07 10.60 6.87
CA LYS A 171 -21.19 11.90 7.52
C LYS A 171 -21.99 12.85 6.65
N ASN A 172 -22.76 13.75 7.28
CA ASN A 172 -23.54 14.78 6.58
C ASN A 172 -22.77 16.10 6.55
N TYR A 173 -22.73 16.74 5.39
CA TYR A 173 -22.04 18.01 5.19
C TYR A 173 -22.98 19.08 4.68
N ASN A 174 -22.78 20.32 5.19
CA ASN A 174 -23.50 21.48 4.71
C ASN A 174 -22.76 22.07 3.50
N GLN A 175 -23.23 21.76 2.29
CA GLN A 175 -22.61 22.25 1.06
C GLN A 175 -23.08 23.66 0.65
N LEU A 176 -23.91 24.33 1.46
CA LEU A 176 -24.15 25.76 1.37
C LEU A 176 -22.96 26.58 1.90
N LEU A 177 -22.14 25.97 2.77
CA LEU A 177 -21.06 26.61 3.51
C LEU A 177 -19.78 25.78 3.41
N THR A 178 -18.67 26.38 3.81
CA THR A 178 -17.35 25.72 4.05
C THR A 178 -16.76 24.95 2.88
N GLY A 179 -17.23 25.14 1.66
CA GLY A 179 -16.61 24.57 0.45
C GLY A 179 -15.34 25.32 0.03
N GLY A 180 -14.71 24.89 -1.06
CA GLY A 180 -13.50 25.48 -1.60
C GLY A 180 -12.26 25.21 -0.76
N GLN A 181 -12.24 24.13 0.02
CA GLN A 181 -11.13 23.71 0.85
C GLN A 181 -11.21 22.21 1.18
N TRP A 182 -10.08 21.61 1.55
CA TRP A 182 -10.04 20.22 2.02
C TRP A 182 -10.65 20.10 3.42
N ILE A 183 -11.70 19.29 3.54
CA ILE A 183 -12.37 18.97 4.80
C ILE A 183 -12.08 17.52 5.16
N LEU A 184 -11.52 17.29 6.35
CA LEU A 184 -11.24 15.94 6.82
C LEU A 184 -12.54 15.17 7.07
N HIS A 185 -12.76 14.10 6.28
CA HIS A 185 -13.84 13.16 6.54
C HIS A 185 -13.49 12.23 7.72
N GLY A 186 -12.26 11.73 7.78
CA GLY A 186 -11.80 10.91 8.88
C GLY A 186 -10.55 10.12 8.51
N ARG A 187 -10.05 9.35 9.51
CA ARG A 187 -8.98 8.40 9.33
C ARG A 187 -9.54 6.99 9.22
N TYR A 188 -9.14 6.26 8.18
CA TYR A 188 -9.67 4.94 7.87
C TYR A 188 -8.54 3.99 7.46
N ASN A 189 -8.66 2.72 7.85
CA ASN A 189 -7.82 1.67 7.31
C ASN A 189 -8.37 1.23 5.95
N LEU A 190 -7.60 1.48 4.88
CA LEU A 190 -7.97 1.18 3.50
C LEU A 190 -7.15 -0.01 3.01
N PRO A 191 -7.78 -1.07 2.46
CA PRO A 191 -7.07 -2.17 1.82
C PRO A 191 -6.42 -1.71 0.50
N ALA A 192 -5.30 -2.34 0.14
CA ALA A 192 -4.69 -2.14 -1.17
C ALA A 192 -5.66 -2.50 -2.31
N GLY A 193 -5.55 -1.82 -3.43
CA GLY A 193 -6.42 -1.97 -4.60
C GLY A 193 -7.58 -0.99 -4.60
N THR A 194 -8.67 -1.31 -5.31
CA THR A 194 -9.78 -0.40 -5.62
C THR A 194 -11.07 -0.69 -4.84
N ALA A 195 -10.99 -1.48 -3.77
CA ALA A 195 -12.17 -1.85 -2.98
C ALA A 195 -12.75 -0.70 -2.12
N SER A 196 -11.89 0.26 -1.74
CA SER A 196 -12.30 1.45 -0.98
C SER A 196 -12.80 2.54 -1.92
N TYR A 197 -13.78 3.32 -1.44
CA TYR A 197 -14.28 4.46 -2.19
C TYR A 197 -14.83 5.56 -1.27
N VAL A 198 -14.94 6.76 -1.82
CA VAL A 198 -15.75 7.85 -1.27
C VAL A 198 -16.95 8.03 -2.20
N GLU A 199 -18.12 8.21 -1.62
CA GLU A 199 -19.36 8.44 -2.39
C GLU A 199 -20.14 9.60 -1.80
N VAL A 200 -20.56 10.53 -2.65
CA VAL A 200 -21.52 11.58 -2.33
C VAL A 200 -22.88 11.20 -2.91
N SER A 201 -23.94 11.45 -2.14
CA SER A 201 -25.33 11.20 -2.55
C SER A 201 -26.17 12.45 -2.39
N ASP A 202 -27.20 12.60 -3.22
CA ASP A 202 -28.19 13.67 -3.09
C ASP A 202 -29.48 13.23 -2.36
N ALA A 203 -29.44 12.13 -1.65
CA ALA A 203 -30.58 11.61 -0.89
C ALA A 203 -31.24 12.64 0.03
N ASN A 204 -30.56 13.70 0.41
CA ASN A 204 -31.07 14.80 1.22
C ASN A 204 -31.13 16.13 0.45
N GLY A 205 -31.21 16.11 -0.88
CA GLY A 205 -31.26 17.28 -1.75
C GLY A 205 -29.96 17.47 -2.56
N GLN A 206 -29.97 18.44 -3.48
CA GLN A 206 -28.86 18.62 -4.42
C GLN A 206 -27.48 18.64 -3.77
N SER A 207 -26.58 17.87 -4.32
CA SER A 207 -25.19 17.75 -3.86
C SER A 207 -24.19 18.15 -4.94
N ALA A 208 -23.05 18.69 -4.52
CA ALA A 208 -21.89 18.89 -5.38
C ALA A 208 -20.91 17.74 -5.22
N ALA A 209 -20.33 17.28 -6.32
CA ALA A 209 -19.20 16.39 -6.37
C ALA A 209 -18.02 17.14 -7.01
N ASP A 210 -16.85 17.12 -6.34
CA ASP A 210 -15.68 17.86 -6.79
C ASP A 210 -14.44 16.96 -6.64
N ALA A 211 -13.76 16.96 -5.49
CA ALA A 211 -12.56 16.16 -5.33
C ALA A 211 -12.48 15.44 -3.98
N VAL A 212 -11.67 14.36 -3.97
CA VAL A 212 -11.30 13.63 -2.76
C VAL A 212 -9.79 13.45 -2.69
N ARG A 213 -9.25 13.39 -1.46
CA ARG A 213 -7.83 13.21 -1.21
C ARG A 213 -7.60 12.16 -0.13
N PHE A 214 -6.65 11.27 -0.36
CA PHE A 214 -6.24 10.23 0.56
C PHE A 214 -4.77 10.45 0.92
N VAL A 215 -4.49 10.76 2.18
CA VAL A 215 -3.15 11.02 2.70
C VAL A 215 -2.73 9.85 3.57
N PRO A 216 -1.68 9.09 3.19
CA PRO A 216 -1.20 7.99 4.03
C PRO A 216 -0.70 8.50 5.37
N VAL A 217 -0.99 7.72 6.41
CA VAL A 217 -0.55 8.01 7.78
C VAL A 217 0.44 6.94 8.20
N PRO A 218 1.64 7.32 8.64
CA PRO A 218 2.68 6.41 9.13
C PRO A 218 2.23 5.52 10.29
#